data_a50e171355c008bc082135c76005f35f
#
_entry.id   a50e171355c008bc082135c76005f35f
#
_cell.length_a   1.000
_cell.length_b   1.000
_cell.length_c   1.000
_cell.angle_alpha   90.00
_cell.angle_beta   90.00
_cell.angle_gamma   90.00
#
_symmetry.space_group_name_H-M   'P 1'
#
loop_
_entity.id
_entity.type
_entity.pdbx_description
1 polymer ?
#
loop_
_entity_poly.entity_id
_entity_poly.type
_entity_poly.pdbx_seq_one_letter_code
_entity_poly.pdbx_strand_id
1 'polypeptide(L)'
;MNQNQTFRQEIDGGYLWSPKRNKNGNRNPFYEFMREVSPGDIVFSFCDTRIAALGIVSGYCRESPKPEEFGAAGTNWSQIGWRVGVRWQRLANAIRPKDHIAILRQELANKYAPLTPDGNGLQSVYLTQVSTGLASALFELIGKEASGVADVGHEVSKIERDSPAPERDTEEWEQRVEAAIAADTEIRETERTALIQARRGQGVFRVNVRSIERACRITHVERMEHLIASHVQPWRDSSNEQRLDGENGLLLTPTVDHLFDKGFISFENSGQLIVSPVADQRSLKHMGVETEGRVNVGTFSQGQRRYLDFHRENVLRMARGVVRRESEA
;
A
#
# COMPACT_ATOMS: atom_id res chain seq x y z
N MET A 1 9.72 13.48 -4.90
CA MET A 1 9.36 12.48 -5.91
C MET A 1 9.64 12.98 -7.33
N ASN A 2 9.78 12.10 -8.31
CA ASN A 2 9.98 12.46 -9.71
C ASN A 2 8.80 11.95 -10.56
N GLN A 3 8.08 12.87 -11.23
CA GLN A 3 6.82 12.61 -11.94
C GLN A 3 6.87 12.98 -13.44
N ASN A 4 7.99 12.97 -14.09
CA ASN A 4 8.12 13.45 -15.47
C ASN A 4 7.10 12.85 -16.46
N GLN A 5 6.65 11.61 -16.26
CA GLN A 5 5.72 10.93 -17.18
C GLN A 5 4.24 11.11 -16.82
N THR A 6 3.92 11.28 -15.53
CA THR A 6 2.56 11.19 -15.00
C THR A 6 2.15 12.41 -14.18
N PHE A 7 2.94 13.48 -14.23
CA PHE A 7 2.74 14.68 -13.41
C PHE A 7 1.31 15.23 -13.47
N ARG A 8 0.77 15.40 -14.69
CA ARG A 8 -0.57 15.97 -14.86
C ARG A 8 -1.64 15.06 -14.25
N GLN A 9 -1.59 13.79 -14.60
CA GLN A 9 -2.57 12.80 -14.15
C GLN A 9 -2.58 12.65 -12.64
N GLU A 10 -1.41 12.56 -12.02
CA GLU A 10 -1.29 12.38 -10.57
C GLU A 10 -1.66 13.65 -9.79
N ILE A 11 -1.27 14.83 -10.28
CA ILE A 11 -1.63 16.10 -9.65
C ILE A 11 -3.14 16.36 -9.77
N ASP A 12 -3.71 16.20 -10.95
CA ASP A 12 -5.13 16.46 -11.20
C ASP A 12 -6.02 15.36 -10.57
N GLY A 13 -5.52 14.13 -10.48
CA GLY A 13 -6.20 13.01 -9.87
C GLY A 13 -6.07 12.94 -8.34
N GLY A 14 -5.21 13.75 -7.73
CA GLY A 14 -5.04 13.79 -6.28
C GLY A 14 -4.38 12.55 -5.68
N TYR A 15 -3.41 11.95 -6.35
CA TYR A 15 -2.77 10.73 -5.88
C TYR A 15 -1.30 10.62 -6.32
N LEU A 16 -0.60 9.61 -5.78
CA LEU A 16 0.62 8.99 -6.29
C LEU A 16 0.31 7.58 -6.73
N TRP A 17 0.94 7.12 -7.83
CA TRP A 17 0.83 5.74 -8.25
C TRP A 17 2.16 5.22 -8.81
N SER A 18 2.60 4.05 -8.34
CA SER A 18 3.76 3.35 -8.87
C SER A 18 3.48 1.87 -9.09
N PRO A 19 4.14 1.21 -10.05
CA PRO A 19 4.12 -0.24 -10.09
C PRO A 19 4.75 -0.81 -8.81
N LYS A 20 4.44 -2.06 -8.47
CA LYS A 20 5.06 -2.75 -7.32
C LYS A 20 6.50 -3.19 -7.60
N ARG A 21 6.81 -3.48 -8.85
CA ARG A 21 8.11 -4.03 -9.28
C ARG A 21 8.56 -3.42 -10.60
N ASN A 22 9.85 -3.47 -10.84
CA ASN A 22 10.41 -3.15 -12.14
C ASN A 22 9.97 -4.15 -13.22
N LYS A 23 10.14 -3.80 -14.49
CA LYS A 23 9.81 -4.67 -15.64
C LYS A 23 10.46 -6.07 -15.56
N ASN A 24 11.64 -6.16 -14.97
CA ASN A 24 12.36 -7.43 -14.78
C ASN A 24 11.93 -8.24 -13.57
N GLY A 25 10.84 -7.83 -12.87
CA GLY A 25 10.34 -8.48 -11.67
C GLY A 25 11.04 -8.09 -10.36
N ASN A 26 12.16 -7.37 -10.42
CA ASN A 26 12.91 -6.98 -9.23
C ASN A 26 12.17 -5.89 -8.46
N ARG A 27 12.34 -5.91 -7.12
CA ARG A 27 11.89 -4.82 -6.24
C ARG A 27 12.65 -3.54 -6.56
N ASN A 28 11.93 -2.44 -6.43
CA ASN A 28 12.50 -1.11 -6.55
C ASN A 28 12.29 -0.35 -5.22
N PRO A 29 13.34 0.03 -4.50
CA PRO A 29 13.21 0.73 -3.23
C PRO A 29 12.37 2.02 -3.35
N PHE A 30 12.41 2.68 -4.50
CA PHE A 30 11.62 3.89 -4.73
C PHE A 30 10.12 3.66 -4.92
N TYR A 31 9.70 2.41 -5.18
CA TYR A 31 8.31 2.00 -5.14
C TYR A 31 7.90 1.54 -3.74
N GLU A 32 8.83 0.91 -2.99
CA GLU A 32 8.59 0.52 -1.60
C GLU A 32 8.37 1.73 -0.68
N PHE A 33 9.01 2.86 -0.93
CA PHE A 33 8.75 4.11 -0.18
C PHE A 33 7.28 4.56 -0.24
N MET A 34 6.50 4.14 -1.24
CA MET A 34 5.05 4.37 -1.27
C MET A 34 4.35 3.77 -0.05
N ARG A 35 4.85 2.65 0.47
CA ARG A 35 4.26 1.94 1.61
C ARG A 35 4.66 2.53 2.97
N GLU A 36 5.68 3.39 2.98
CA GLU A 36 6.21 4.01 4.19
C GLU A 36 5.59 5.36 4.52
N VAL A 37 4.92 6.00 3.53
CA VAL A 37 4.29 7.31 3.76
C VAL A 37 3.08 7.22 4.67
N SER A 38 2.88 8.26 5.42
CA SER A 38 1.75 8.42 6.35
C SER A 38 0.95 9.68 6.03
N PRO A 39 -0.35 9.71 6.37
CA PRO A 39 -1.16 10.93 6.28
C PRO A 39 -0.47 12.10 7.00
N GLY A 40 -0.42 13.24 6.32
CA GLY A 40 0.27 14.44 6.79
C GLY A 40 1.71 14.57 6.30
N ASP A 41 2.31 13.54 5.72
CA ASP A 41 3.63 13.65 5.08
C ASP A 41 3.58 14.61 3.91
N ILE A 42 4.66 15.39 3.74
CA ILE A 42 4.75 16.38 2.68
C ILE A 42 5.58 15.82 1.52
N VAL A 43 5.07 15.99 0.31
CA VAL A 43 5.68 15.53 -0.93
C VAL A 43 6.09 16.70 -1.80
N PHE A 44 7.39 16.81 -2.10
CA PHE A 44 7.90 17.71 -3.12
C PHE A 44 7.83 17.02 -4.49
N SER A 45 7.04 17.57 -5.40
CA SER A 45 6.90 17.03 -6.76
C SER A 45 7.89 17.67 -7.71
N PHE A 46 8.84 16.87 -8.18
CA PHE A 46 9.82 17.25 -9.19
C PHE A 46 9.36 16.80 -10.57
N CYS A 47 9.20 17.75 -11.46
CA CYS A 47 8.82 17.54 -12.85
C CYS A 47 9.58 18.56 -13.71
N ASP A 48 10.05 18.14 -14.85
CA ASP A 48 10.70 19.00 -15.85
C ASP A 48 11.78 19.92 -15.23
N THR A 49 12.71 19.32 -14.50
CA THR A 49 13.84 19.98 -13.81
C THR A 49 13.45 20.91 -12.65
N ARG A 50 12.19 20.99 -12.27
CA ARG A 50 11.68 21.90 -11.24
C ARG A 50 10.85 21.18 -10.18
N ILE A 51 10.84 21.72 -8.97
CA ILE A 51 9.81 21.40 -8.00
C ILE A 51 8.60 22.27 -8.35
N ALA A 52 7.57 21.63 -8.89
CA ALA A 52 6.42 22.30 -9.50
C ALA A 52 5.15 22.22 -8.63
N ALA A 53 5.12 21.33 -7.64
CA ALA A 53 4.00 21.20 -6.72
C ALA A 53 4.45 20.70 -5.34
N LEU A 54 3.67 21.03 -4.33
CA LEU A 54 3.69 20.44 -3.00
C LEU A 54 2.45 19.58 -2.80
N GLY A 55 2.60 18.44 -2.16
CA GLY A 55 1.48 17.59 -1.81
C GLY A 55 1.47 17.27 -0.32
N ILE A 56 0.28 17.04 0.22
CA ILE A 56 0.08 16.49 1.55
C ILE A 56 -0.55 15.13 1.39
N VAL A 57 0.14 14.10 1.87
CA VAL A 57 -0.40 12.75 1.87
C VAL A 57 -1.71 12.74 2.64
N SER A 58 -2.77 12.22 2.01
CA SER A 58 -4.11 12.18 2.55
C SER A 58 -4.57 10.77 2.94
N GLY A 59 -3.80 9.74 2.70
CA GLY A 59 -4.13 8.36 3.02
C GLY A 59 -2.93 7.44 3.01
N TYR A 60 -3.11 6.28 3.63
CA TYR A 60 -2.10 5.23 3.59
C TYR A 60 -2.03 4.59 2.21
N CYS A 61 -0.85 4.02 1.90
CA CYS A 61 -0.65 3.26 0.69
C CYS A 61 -1.60 2.06 0.62
N ARG A 62 -2.17 1.86 -0.55
CA ARG A 62 -3.03 0.72 -0.89
C ARG A 62 -2.71 0.19 -2.27
N GLU A 63 -3.09 -1.04 -2.52
CA GLU A 63 -3.10 -1.58 -3.87
C GLU A 63 -4.15 -0.87 -4.73
N SER A 64 -3.82 -0.67 -5.99
CA SER A 64 -4.74 -0.08 -6.96
C SER A 64 -4.36 -0.54 -8.37
N PRO A 65 -5.34 -0.74 -9.25
CA PRO A 65 -5.07 -0.90 -10.67
C PRO A 65 -4.32 0.32 -11.21
N LYS A 66 -3.61 0.12 -12.32
CA LYS A 66 -2.98 1.22 -13.06
C LYS A 66 -4.08 2.19 -13.52
N PRO A 67 -3.94 3.50 -13.20
CA PRO A 67 -4.92 4.51 -13.63
C PRO A 67 -5.10 4.53 -15.15
N GLU A 68 -6.34 4.54 -15.60
CA GLU A 68 -6.66 4.55 -17.04
C GLU A 68 -6.17 5.83 -17.72
N GLU A 69 -6.20 6.96 -16.99
CA GLU A 69 -5.70 8.26 -17.43
C GLU A 69 -4.20 8.31 -17.73
N PHE A 70 -3.42 7.29 -17.31
CA PHE A 70 -2.02 7.17 -17.73
C PHE A 70 -1.89 6.81 -19.20
N GLY A 71 -2.91 6.20 -19.80
CA GLY A 71 -2.92 5.87 -21.23
C GLY A 71 -1.67 5.09 -21.64
N ALA A 72 -0.90 5.67 -22.58
CA ALA A 72 0.35 5.10 -23.07
C ALA A 72 1.53 5.22 -22.08
N ALA A 73 1.44 6.06 -21.04
CA ALA A 73 2.50 6.15 -20.05
C ALA A 73 2.61 4.82 -19.29
N GLY A 74 3.84 4.35 -19.12
CA GLY A 74 4.09 3.10 -18.41
C GLY A 74 3.45 1.87 -19.05
N THR A 75 3.46 1.74 -20.37
CA THR A 75 2.93 0.56 -21.12
C THR A 75 3.54 -0.75 -20.64
N ASN A 76 4.77 -0.69 -20.09
CA ASN A 76 5.48 -1.85 -19.55
C ASN A 76 5.32 -2.00 -18.02
N TRP A 77 4.51 -1.19 -17.36
CA TRP A 77 4.27 -1.29 -15.93
C TRP A 77 3.25 -2.39 -15.63
N SER A 78 3.33 -2.97 -14.44
CA SER A 78 2.32 -3.93 -13.99
C SER A 78 0.94 -3.26 -13.94
N GLN A 79 -0.11 -4.05 -14.17
CA GLN A 79 -1.49 -3.54 -14.12
C GLN A 79 -1.94 -3.21 -12.68
N ILE A 80 -1.15 -3.60 -11.69
CA ILE A 80 -1.41 -3.38 -10.28
C ILE A 80 -0.21 -2.68 -9.68
N GLY A 81 -0.47 -1.68 -8.86
CA GLY A 81 0.56 -0.86 -8.24
C GLY A 81 0.17 -0.41 -6.84
N TRP A 82 1.00 0.47 -6.31
CA TRP A 82 0.78 1.19 -5.07
C TRP A 82 0.12 2.53 -5.36
N ARG A 83 -0.94 2.86 -4.65
CA ARG A 83 -1.60 4.16 -4.70
C ARG A 83 -1.64 4.82 -3.33
N VAL A 84 -1.36 6.12 -3.30
CA VAL A 84 -1.42 6.97 -2.10
C VAL A 84 -2.22 8.21 -2.47
N GLY A 85 -3.25 8.54 -1.69
CA GLY A 85 -3.98 9.80 -1.84
C GLY A 85 -3.12 10.99 -1.45
N VAL A 86 -3.16 12.06 -2.24
CA VAL A 86 -2.39 13.29 -1.97
C VAL A 86 -3.22 14.52 -2.34
N ARG A 87 -3.26 15.49 -1.45
CA ARG A 87 -3.79 16.84 -1.77
C ARG A 87 -2.66 17.70 -2.31
N TRP A 88 -2.76 18.09 -3.57
CA TRP A 88 -1.74 18.82 -4.28
C TRP A 88 -1.99 20.32 -4.33
N GLN A 89 -0.92 21.08 -4.20
CA GLN A 89 -0.86 22.52 -4.49
C GLN A 89 0.21 22.74 -5.57
N ARG A 90 -0.18 23.25 -6.73
CA ARG A 90 0.78 23.69 -7.76
C ARG A 90 1.44 24.97 -7.28
N LEU A 91 2.76 25.08 -7.49
CA LEU A 91 3.52 26.27 -7.17
C LEU A 91 3.43 27.27 -8.33
N ALA A 92 3.11 28.52 -8.02
CA ALA A 92 3.17 29.59 -9.01
C ALA A 92 4.63 29.88 -9.40
N ASN A 93 5.56 29.74 -8.43
CA ASN A 93 6.98 29.94 -8.63
C ASN A 93 7.74 28.61 -8.44
N ALA A 94 7.70 27.76 -9.46
CA ALA A 94 8.42 26.49 -9.45
C ALA A 94 9.94 26.71 -9.34
N ILE A 95 10.59 26.13 -8.33
CA ILE A 95 12.02 26.26 -8.10
C ILE A 95 12.81 25.20 -8.89
N ARG A 96 13.99 25.58 -9.36
CA ARG A 96 14.93 24.69 -10.04
C ARG A 96 16.07 24.33 -9.06
N PRO A 97 16.11 23.10 -8.51
CA PRO A 97 17.12 22.74 -7.51
C PRO A 97 18.57 22.96 -7.97
N LYS A 98 18.84 22.78 -9.25
CA LYS A 98 20.18 23.02 -9.83
C LYS A 98 20.68 24.44 -9.59
N ASP A 99 19.80 25.43 -9.62
CA ASP A 99 20.18 26.84 -9.45
C ASP A 99 20.52 27.16 -7.97
N HIS A 100 20.16 26.28 -7.06
CA HIS A 100 20.37 26.37 -5.61
C HIS A 100 21.26 25.26 -5.04
N ILE A 101 21.99 24.55 -5.91
CA ILE A 101 22.71 23.33 -5.51
C ILE A 101 23.79 23.57 -4.47
N ALA A 102 24.35 24.77 -4.41
CA ALA A 102 25.34 25.14 -3.39
C ALA A 102 24.79 24.98 -1.96
N ILE A 103 23.48 25.25 -1.77
CA ILE A 103 22.79 25.09 -0.49
C ILE A 103 22.33 23.65 -0.31
N LEU A 104 21.74 23.04 -1.35
CA LEU A 104 21.08 21.74 -1.24
C LEU A 104 22.06 20.56 -1.16
N ARG A 105 23.26 20.68 -1.73
CA ARG A 105 24.24 19.57 -1.82
C ARG A 105 24.61 18.97 -0.47
N GLN A 106 24.74 19.80 0.56
CA GLN A 106 25.14 19.36 1.90
C GLN A 106 24.07 18.50 2.58
N GLU A 107 22.81 18.65 2.14
CA GLU A 107 21.66 17.99 2.69
C GLU A 107 21.25 16.74 1.89
N LEU A 108 21.92 16.46 0.77
CA LEU A 108 21.64 15.26 -0.03
C LEU A 108 22.17 14.01 0.67
N ALA A 109 21.32 13.01 0.78
CA ALA A 109 21.69 11.73 1.35
C ALA A 109 22.68 10.98 0.44
N ASN A 110 23.57 10.19 1.04
CA ASN A 110 24.52 9.34 0.29
C ASN A 110 23.81 8.19 -0.45
N LYS A 111 22.63 7.78 0.01
CA LYS A 111 21.85 6.69 -0.57
C LYS A 111 20.41 7.15 -0.78
N TYR A 112 19.86 6.76 -1.91
CA TYR A 112 18.48 7.11 -2.30
C TYR A 112 18.22 8.62 -2.43
N ALA A 113 19.25 9.42 -2.72
CA ALA A 113 19.10 10.85 -2.95
C ALA A 113 18.09 11.13 -4.07
N PRO A 114 17.24 12.16 -3.94
CA PRO A 114 16.29 12.55 -5.00
C PRO A 114 16.97 13.23 -6.19
N LEU A 115 18.13 13.82 -5.96
CA LEU A 115 18.90 14.61 -6.93
C LEU A 115 20.33 14.10 -7.03
N THR A 116 20.94 14.33 -8.19
CA THR A 116 22.39 14.20 -8.35
C THR A 116 23.13 15.29 -7.58
N PRO A 117 24.44 15.13 -7.32
CA PRO A 117 25.26 16.20 -6.72
C PRO A 117 25.25 17.53 -7.50
N ASP A 118 24.84 17.52 -8.77
CA ASP A 118 24.70 18.69 -9.62
C ASP A 118 23.25 19.25 -9.66
N GLY A 119 22.35 18.71 -8.85
CA GLY A 119 20.96 19.17 -8.72
C GLY A 119 20.01 18.70 -9.81
N ASN A 120 20.41 17.73 -10.64
CA ASN A 120 19.50 17.13 -11.62
C ASN A 120 18.68 15.98 -10.97
N GLY A 121 17.45 15.81 -11.41
CA GLY A 121 16.62 14.68 -10.96
C GLY A 121 17.15 13.35 -11.49
N LEU A 122 17.04 12.30 -10.69
CA LEU A 122 17.40 10.93 -11.07
C LEU A 122 16.18 10.23 -11.69
N GLN A 123 16.32 9.75 -12.93
CA GLN A 123 15.21 9.12 -13.68
C GLN A 123 14.66 7.84 -13.03
N SER A 124 15.48 7.12 -12.28
CA SER A 124 15.08 5.88 -11.61
C SER A 124 14.40 6.09 -10.26
N VAL A 125 14.40 7.34 -9.76
CA VAL A 125 13.79 7.68 -8.47
C VAL A 125 12.35 8.09 -8.69
N TYR A 126 11.41 7.32 -8.16
CA TYR A 126 10.01 7.74 -8.12
C TYR A 126 9.72 8.51 -6.83
N LEU A 127 9.69 7.82 -5.68
CA LEU A 127 9.51 8.42 -4.36
C LEU A 127 10.70 8.09 -3.47
N THR A 128 11.15 9.03 -2.67
CA THR A 128 12.21 8.80 -1.68
C THR A 128 12.05 9.74 -0.49
N GLN A 129 12.48 9.28 0.67
CA GLN A 129 12.52 10.11 1.86
C GLN A 129 13.69 11.11 1.73
N VAL A 130 13.46 12.32 2.20
CA VAL A 130 14.49 13.36 2.29
C VAL A 130 14.82 13.68 3.74
N SER A 131 16.03 14.20 3.98
CA SER A 131 16.43 14.68 5.32
C SER A 131 15.59 15.89 5.73
N THR A 132 15.47 16.11 7.04
CA THR A 132 14.82 17.32 7.56
C THR A 132 15.52 18.58 7.06
N GLY A 133 16.87 18.55 6.96
CA GLY A 133 17.65 19.67 6.44
C GLY A 133 17.33 20.00 4.99
N LEU A 134 17.24 18.97 4.12
CA LEU A 134 16.86 19.17 2.72
C LEU A 134 15.42 19.70 2.61
N ALA A 135 14.49 19.17 3.40
CA ALA A 135 13.12 19.64 3.42
C ALA A 135 13.02 21.11 3.86
N SER A 136 13.74 21.49 4.93
CA SER A 136 13.78 22.88 5.41
C SER A 136 14.36 23.84 4.38
N ALA A 137 15.48 23.48 3.74
CA ALA A 137 16.07 24.28 2.68
C ALA A 137 15.13 24.47 1.48
N LEU A 138 14.40 23.42 1.09
CA LEU A 138 13.40 23.51 0.03
C LEU A 138 12.21 24.39 0.42
N PHE A 139 11.75 24.32 1.67
CA PHE A 139 10.69 25.21 2.16
C PHE A 139 11.11 26.68 2.16
N GLU A 140 12.33 26.98 2.57
CA GLU A 140 12.87 28.33 2.50
C GLU A 140 12.91 28.87 1.06
N LEU A 141 13.35 28.04 0.11
CA LEU A 141 13.42 28.41 -1.31
C LEU A 141 12.03 28.61 -1.94
N ILE A 142 11.03 27.82 -1.56
CA ILE A 142 9.65 27.98 -2.00
C ILE A 142 8.99 29.20 -1.34
N GLY A 143 9.36 29.51 -0.10
CA GLY A 143 8.91 30.70 0.61
C GLY A 143 7.43 30.65 1.01
N LYS A 144 6.72 31.75 0.79
CA LYS A 144 5.35 31.93 1.28
C LYS A 144 4.35 30.86 0.79
N GLU A 145 4.56 30.27 -0.38
CA GLU A 145 3.68 29.22 -0.92
C GLU A 145 3.77 27.91 -0.09
N ALA A 146 4.86 27.72 0.65
CA ALA A 146 5.04 26.56 1.52
C ALA A 146 4.40 26.72 2.90
N SER A 147 4.16 27.95 3.35
CA SER A 147 3.71 28.23 4.73
C SER A 147 2.36 27.58 5.08
N GLY A 148 1.42 27.52 4.13
CA GLY A 148 0.11 26.91 4.35
C GLY A 148 0.12 25.38 4.31
N VAL A 149 1.15 24.77 3.76
CA VAL A 149 1.19 23.30 3.56
C VAL A 149 1.51 22.58 4.87
N ALA A 150 2.40 23.13 5.70
CA ALA A 150 2.77 22.54 6.98
C ALA A 150 1.61 22.51 7.98
N ASP A 151 0.82 23.58 8.04
CA ASP A 151 -0.34 23.68 8.93
C ASP A 151 -1.46 22.70 8.54
N VAL A 152 -1.74 22.60 7.25
CA VAL A 152 -2.73 21.66 6.70
C VAL A 152 -2.28 20.21 6.89
N GLY A 153 -0.98 19.89 6.82
CA GLY A 153 -0.46 18.57 7.09
C GLY A 153 -0.81 18.05 8.48
N HIS A 154 -0.76 18.92 9.49
CA HIS A 154 -1.19 18.58 10.86
C HIS A 154 -2.70 18.35 10.98
N GLU A 155 -3.54 19.09 10.25
CA GLU A 155 -4.99 18.87 10.25
C GLU A 155 -5.38 17.58 9.53
N VAL A 156 -4.74 17.27 8.43
CA VAL A 156 -5.00 16.02 7.66
C VAL A 156 -4.73 14.80 8.50
N SER A 157 -3.64 14.77 9.24
CA SER A 157 -3.32 13.65 10.12
C SER A 157 -4.38 13.41 11.23
N LYS A 158 -5.23 14.40 11.51
CA LYS A 158 -6.35 14.28 12.44
C LYS A 158 -7.64 13.81 11.77
N ILE A 159 -7.90 14.24 10.53
CA ILE A 159 -9.17 14.00 9.82
C ILE A 159 -9.29 12.56 9.31
N GLU A 160 -8.18 11.91 8.96
CA GLU A 160 -8.23 10.58 8.33
C GLU A 160 -8.50 9.41 9.26
N ARG A 161 -8.62 9.64 10.55
CA ARG A 161 -9.12 8.59 11.44
C ARG A 161 -10.57 8.21 11.13
N ASP A 162 -11.31 9.06 10.40
CA ASP A 162 -12.75 8.94 10.18
C ASP A 162 -13.17 8.78 8.70
N SER A 163 -12.23 8.79 7.74
CA SER A 163 -12.58 8.64 6.33
C SER A 163 -12.40 7.20 5.84
N PRO A 164 -13.45 6.53 5.36
CA PRO A 164 -13.30 5.25 4.69
C PRO A 164 -12.42 5.44 3.44
N ALA A 165 -11.32 4.68 3.36
CA ALA A 165 -10.53 4.62 2.14
C ALA A 165 -11.44 4.24 0.97
N PRO A 166 -11.27 4.82 -0.23
CA PRO A 166 -12.06 4.42 -1.38
C PRO A 166 -11.74 2.96 -1.73
N GLU A 167 -12.54 2.05 -1.22
CA GLU A 167 -12.51 0.61 -1.54
C GLU A 167 -12.97 0.36 -2.98
N ARG A 168 -13.66 1.32 -3.58
CA ARG A 168 -14.26 1.25 -4.91
C ARG A 168 -13.31 0.77 -5.99
N ASP A 169 -12.11 1.34 -6.09
CA ASP A 169 -11.18 0.97 -7.17
C ASP A 169 -10.74 -0.50 -7.11
N THR A 170 -10.60 -1.05 -5.91
CA THR A 170 -10.22 -2.45 -5.71
C THR A 170 -11.41 -3.37 -6.01
N GLU A 171 -12.60 -3.01 -5.56
CA GLU A 171 -13.82 -3.76 -5.83
C GLU A 171 -14.18 -3.75 -7.32
N GLU A 172 -14.10 -2.62 -7.99
CA GLU A 172 -14.30 -2.51 -9.44
C GLU A 172 -13.30 -3.34 -10.23
N TRP A 173 -12.05 -3.38 -9.77
CA TRP A 173 -11.05 -4.22 -10.41
C TRP A 173 -11.34 -5.71 -10.20
N GLU A 174 -11.69 -6.14 -8.99
CA GLU A 174 -12.08 -7.52 -8.72
C GLU A 174 -13.32 -7.93 -9.52
N GLN A 175 -14.29 -7.03 -9.69
CA GLN A 175 -15.46 -7.26 -10.55
C GLN A 175 -15.05 -7.42 -12.02
N ARG A 176 -14.11 -6.63 -12.52
CA ARG A 176 -13.58 -6.78 -13.89
C ARG A 176 -12.87 -8.12 -14.09
N VAL A 177 -12.07 -8.57 -13.12
CA VAL A 177 -11.42 -9.89 -13.17
C VAL A 177 -12.44 -11.00 -13.13
N GLU A 178 -13.47 -10.90 -12.29
CA GLU A 178 -14.58 -11.85 -12.22
C GLU A 178 -15.33 -11.93 -13.55
N ALA A 179 -15.66 -10.79 -14.15
CA ALA A 179 -16.31 -10.73 -15.45
C ALA A 179 -15.45 -11.33 -16.58
N ALA A 180 -14.14 -11.09 -16.55
CA ALA A 180 -13.22 -11.68 -17.53
C ALA A 180 -13.17 -13.20 -17.40
N ILE A 181 -13.13 -13.75 -16.17
CA ILE A 181 -13.20 -15.21 -15.95
C ILE A 181 -14.56 -15.76 -16.40
N ALA A 182 -15.65 -15.07 -16.12
CA ALA A 182 -17.00 -15.50 -16.51
C ALA A 182 -17.16 -15.56 -18.05
N ALA A 183 -16.49 -14.65 -18.77
CA ALA A 183 -16.54 -14.56 -20.23
C ALA A 183 -15.51 -15.49 -20.93
N ASP A 184 -14.56 -16.04 -20.21
CA ASP A 184 -13.50 -16.87 -20.77
C ASP A 184 -14.03 -18.25 -21.17
N THR A 185 -14.10 -18.51 -22.46
CA THR A 185 -14.60 -19.77 -23.04
C THR A 185 -13.58 -20.90 -23.02
N GLU A 186 -12.29 -20.59 -22.80
CA GLU A 186 -11.22 -21.60 -22.68
C GLU A 186 -11.27 -22.32 -21.33
N ILE A 187 -11.85 -21.66 -20.31
CA ILE A 187 -12.04 -22.24 -18.98
C ILE A 187 -13.35 -23.04 -18.96
N ARG A 188 -13.31 -24.28 -18.46
CA ARG A 188 -14.54 -25.09 -18.29
C ARG A 188 -15.54 -24.41 -17.37
N GLU A 189 -16.83 -24.57 -17.66
CA GLU A 189 -17.91 -23.93 -16.88
C GLU A 189 -17.85 -24.24 -15.38
N THR A 190 -17.56 -25.50 -15.03
CA THR A 190 -17.41 -25.93 -13.63
C THR A 190 -16.24 -25.26 -12.93
N GLU A 191 -15.15 -25.04 -13.64
CA GLU A 191 -13.97 -24.37 -13.14
C GLU A 191 -14.23 -22.86 -12.98
N ARG A 192 -14.86 -22.21 -13.95
CA ARG A 192 -15.28 -20.80 -13.86
C ARG A 192 -16.15 -20.57 -12.62
N THR A 193 -17.14 -21.44 -12.42
CA THR A 193 -18.02 -21.38 -11.25
C THR A 193 -17.23 -21.51 -9.94
N ALA A 194 -16.29 -22.46 -9.88
CA ALA A 194 -15.43 -22.65 -8.71
C ALA A 194 -14.55 -21.42 -8.42
N LEU A 195 -13.97 -20.81 -9.46
CA LEU A 195 -13.13 -19.61 -9.34
C LEU A 195 -13.92 -18.40 -8.83
N ILE A 196 -15.13 -18.20 -9.33
CA ILE A 196 -16.01 -17.11 -8.88
C ILE A 196 -16.49 -17.34 -7.43
N GLN A 197 -16.83 -18.57 -7.06
CA GLN A 197 -17.19 -18.91 -5.68
C GLN A 197 -16.01 -18.74 -4.71
N ALA A 198 -14.79 -19.05 -5.17
CA ALA A 198 -13.58 -18.90 -4.36
C ALA A 198 -13.34 -17.43 -3.93
N ARG A 199 -13.67 -16.44 -4.76
CA ARG A 199 -13.61 -15.02 -4.40
C ARG A 199 -14.38 -14.70 -3.12
N ARG A 200 -15.50 -15.38 -2.91
CA ARG A 200 -16.38 -15.22 -1.74
C ARG A 200 -16.01 -16.15 -0.57
N GLY A 201 -14.85 -16.82 -0.65
CA GLY A 201 -14.45 -17.82 0.35
C GLY A 201 -15.40 -19.01 0.42
N GLN A 202 -16.01 -19.40 -0.69
CA GLN A 202 -17.01 -20.44 -0.80
C GLN A 202 -16.59 -21.59 -1.73
N GLY A 203 -17.45 -22.57 -1.91
CA GLY A 203 -17.23 -23.65 -2.86
C GLY A 203 -15.99 -24.49 -2.56
N VAL A 204 -15.31 -24.92 -3.63
CA VAL A 204 -14.14 -25.81 -3.55
C VAL A 204 -13.01 -25.23 -2.72
N PHE A 205 -12.74 -23.92 -2.85
CA PHE A 205 -11.72 -23.25 -2.05
C PHE A 205 -11.94 -23.41 -0.55
N ARG A 206 -13.16 -23.15 -0.07
CA ARG A 206 -13.50 -23.31 1.35
C ARG A 206 -13.31 -24.76 1.84
N VAL A 207 -13.64 -25.75 1.00
CA VAL A 207 -13.42 -27.17 1.32
C VAL A 207 -11.92 -27.46 1.45
N ASN A 208 -11.12 -26.96 0.51
CA ASN A 208 -9.67 -27.13 0.51
C ASN A 208 -9.01 -26.48 1.75
N VAL A 209 -9.41 -25.25 2.10
CA VAL A 209 -8.94 -24.57 3.31
C VAL A 209 -9.28 -25.36 4.57
N ARG A 210 -10.52 -25.90 4.67
CA ARG A 210 -10.94 -26.73 5.80
C ARG A 210 -10.17 -28.03 5.99
N SER A 211 -9.58 -28.55 4.92
CA SER A 211 -8.72 -29.74 5.04
C SER A 211 -7.39 -29.47 5.77
N ILE A 212 -7.00 -28.18 5.83
CA ILE A 212 -5.74 -27.70 6.41
C ILE A 212 -6.00 -26.99 7.75
N GLU A 213 -6.97 -26.08 7.78
CA GLU A 213 -7.33 -25.26 8.92
C GLU A 213 -8.60 -25.79 9.61
N ARG A 214 -8.64 -25.81 10.94
CA ARG A 214 -9.79 -26.29 11.73
C ARG A 214 -10.54 -25.17 12.44
N ALA A 215 -9.84 -24.07 12.72
CA ALA A 215 -10.35 -22.96 13.52
C ALA A 215 -9.69 -21.64 13.07
N CYS A 216 -10.24 -20.52 13.51
CA CYS A 216 -9.52 -19.26 13.46
C CYS A 216 -8.36 -19.31 14.45
N ARG A 217 -7.15 -19.16 13.97
CA ARG A 217 -5.94 -19.27 14.78
C ARG A 217 -5.78 -18.18 15.85
N ILE A 218 -6.47 -17.04 15.70
CA ILE A 218 -6.45 -15.93 16.68
C ILE A 218 -7.57 -16.11 17.72
N THR A 219 -8.79 -16.33 17.27
CA THR A 219 -9.97 -16.36 18.17
C THR A 219 -10.33 -17.76 18.64
N HIS A 220 -9.71 -18.80 18.10
CA HIS A 220 -9.96 -20.23 18.36
C HIS A 220 -11.42 -20.66 18.09
N VAL A 221 -12.18 -19.87 17.31
CA VAL A 221 -13.52 -20.25 16.86
C VAL A 221 -13.42 -21.39 15.85
N GLU A 222 -14.15 -22.49 16.11
CA GLU A 222 -14.18 -23.71 15.27
C GLU A 222 -15.45 -23.82 14.43
N ARG A 223 -16.51 -23.12 14.85
CA ARG A 223 -17.82 -23.16 14.17
C ARG A 223 -17.72 -22.53 12.80
N MET A 224 -17.91 -23.36 11.78
CA MET A 224 -17.77 -22.96 10.36
C MET A 224 -18.74 -21.87 9.92
N GLU A 225 -19.89 -21.76 10.57
CA GLU A 225 -20.88 -20.71 10.33
C GLU A 225 -20.37 -19.29 10.70
N HIS A 226 -19.35 -19.22 11.56
CA HIS A 226 -18.70 -17.98 12.00
C HIS A 226 -17.34 -17.74 11.35
N LEU A 227 -16.95 -18.57 10.38
CA LEU A 227 -15.63 -18.51 9.74
C LEU A 227 -15.73 -18.21 8.25
N ILE A 228 -14.83 -17.39 7.78
CA ILE A 228 -14.60 -17.08 6.37
C ILE A 228 -13.35 -17.82 5.94
N ALA A 229 -13.37 -18.46 4.78
CA ALA A 229 -12.15 -18.91 4.12
C ALA A 229 -11.52 -17.71 3.39
N SER A 230 -10.54 -17.10 4.03
CA SER A 230 -9.86 -15.90 3.58
C SER A 230 -8.64 -16.25 2.76
N HIS A 231 -8.43 -15.59 1.59
CA HIS A 231 -7.21 -15.75 0.82
C HIS A 231 -6.05 -15.03 1.49
N VAL A 232 -4.91 -15.70 1.61
CA VAL A 232 -3.66 -15.11 2.12
C VAL A 232 -3.02 -14.22 1.05
N GLN A 233 -2.79 -14.75 -0.15
CA GLN A 233 -2.53 -13.95 -1.33
C GLN A 233 -3.89 -13.57 -1.92
N PRO A 234 -4.21 -12.27 -2.04
CA PRO A 234 -5.52 -11.84 -2.49
C PRO A 234 -5.97 -12.53 -3.79
N TRP A 235 -7.25 -12.86 -3.88
CA TRP A 235 -7.83 -13.55 -5.04
C TRP A 235 -7.49 -12.85 -6.38
N ARG A 236 -7.50 -11.52 -6.39
CA ARG A 236 -7.15 -10.67 -7.55
C ARG A 236 -5.70 -10.81 -8.02
N ASP A 237 -4.78 -11.13 -7.09
CA ASP A 237 -3.34 -11.28 -7.35
C ASP A 237 -2.94 -12.76 -7.61
N SER A 238 -3.91 -13.66 -7.59
CA SER A 238 -3.72 -15.11 -7.66
C SER A 238 -3.99 -15.66 -9.05
N SER A 239 -3.21 -16.67 -9.48
CA SER A 239 -3.56 -17.49 -10.65
C SER A 239 -4.81 -18.34 -10.34
N ASN A 240 -5.41 -18.95 -11.38
CA ASN A 240 -6.57 -19.81 -11.20
C ASN A 240 -6.28 -20.99 -10.25
N GLU A 241 -5.09 -21.58 -10.33
CA GLU A 241 -4.65 -22.64 -9.44
C GLU A 241 -4.54 -22.12 -7.99
N GLN A 242 -3.92 -20.95 -7.80
CA GLN A 242 -3.75 -20.33 -6.49
C GLN A 242 -5.07 -19.91 -5.85
N ARG A 243 -6.07 -19.52 -6.65
CA ARG A 243 -7.42 -19.17 -6.19
C ARG A 243 -8.17 -20.34 -5.56
N LEU A 244 -7.84 -21.57 -5.96
CA LEU A 244 -8.47 -22.79 -5.44
C LEU A 244 -7.56 -23.55 -4.46
N ASP A 245 -6.31 -23.12 -4.28
CA ASP A 245 -5.35 -23.75 -3.40
C ASP A 245 -5.70 -23.51 -1.93
N GLY A 246 -5.98 -24.58 -1.18
CA GLY A 246 -6.27 -24.50 0.25
C GLY A 246 -5.11 -23.93 1.09
N GLU A 247 -3.85 -24.11 0.64
CA GLU A 247 -2.68 -23.51 1.26
C GLU A 247 -2.65 -21.97 1.11
N ASN A 248 -3.39 -21.43 0.13
CA ASN A 248 -3.62 -19.99 0.00
C ASN A 248 -4.78 -19.50 0.88
N GLY A 249 -5.12 -20.20 1.94
CA GLY A 249 -6.27 -19.85 2.75
C GLY A 249 -6.07 -20.02 4.25
N LEU A 250 -6.79 -19.19 4.99
CA LEU A 250 -6.96 -19.31 6.43
C LEU A 250 -8.45 -19.29 6.77
N LEU A 251 -8.82 -19.95 7.88
CA LEU A 251 -10.16 -19.80 8.46
C LEU A 251 -10.12 -18.65 9.48
N LEU A 252 -10.83 -17.58 9.19
CA LEU A 252 -10.85 -16.37 10.03
C LEU A 252 -12.27 -16.00 10.43
N THR A 253 -12.44 -15.47 11.65
CA THR A 253 -13.67 -14.76 11.99
C THR A 253 -13.79 -13.48 11.18
N PRO A 254 -15.00 -12.94 10.90
CA PRO A 254 -15.18 -11.76 10.05
C PRO A 254 -14.32 -10.56 10.45
N THR A 255 -14.16 -10.34 11.75
CA THR A 255 -13.32 -9.25 12.28
C THR A 255 -11.84 -9.45 11.97
N VAL A 256 -11.35 -10.67 12.18
CA VAL A 256 -9.94 -11.01 11.90
C VAL A 256 -9.67 -11.01 10.40
N ASP A 257 -10.62 -11.53 9.61
CA ASP A 257 -10.58 -11.49 8.15
C ASP A 257 -10.42 -10.06 7.64
N HIS A 258 -11.26 -9.13 8.11
CA HIS A 258 -11.15 -7.71 7.76
C HIS A 258 -9.76 -7.14 8.10
N LEU A 259 -9.23 -7.40 9.29
CA LEU A 259 -7.93 -6.88 9.70
C LEU A 259 -6.78 -7.45 8.86
N PHE A 260 -6.87 -8.73 8.51
CA PHE A 260 -5.90 -9.42 7.68
C PHE A 260 -5.96 -8.95 6.23
N ASP A 261 -7.14 -8.98 5.60
CA ASP A 261 -7.35 -8.53 4.22
C ASP A 261 -6.94 -7.06 3.99
N LYS A 262 -7.17 -6.19 4.98
CA LYS A 262 -6.77 -4.77 4.92
C LYS A 262 -5.32 -4.52 5.32
N GLY A 263 -4.56 -5.55 5.69
CA GLY A 263 -3.14 -5.47 6.03
C GLY A 263 -2.86 -4.77 7.36
N PHE A 264 -3.80 -4.75 8.30
CA PHE A 264 -3.55 -4.29 9.65
C PHE A 264 -2.83 -5.33 10.50
N ILE A 265 -2.97 -6.61 10.14
CA ILE A 265 -2.24 -7.72 10.76
C ILE A 265 -1.69 -8.66 9.69
N SER A 266 -0.67 -9.42 10.06
CA SER A 266 -0.12 -10.54 9.30
C SER A 266 0.54 -11.53 10.25
N PHE A 267 1.23 -12.53 9.71
CA PHE A 267 1.91 -13.54 10.53
C PHE A 267 3.33 -13.80 10.00
N GLU A 268 4.26 -14.08 10.94
CA GLU A 268 5.51 -14.71 10.60
C GLU A 268 5.31 -16.19 10.27
N ASN A 269 6.24 -16.79 9.57
CA ASN A 269 6.21 -18.22 9.25
C ASN A 269 6.21 -19.11 10.51
N SER A 270 6.73 -18.60 11.61
CA SER A 270 6.73 -19.20 12.95
C SER A 270 5.38 -19.15 13.66
N GLY A 271 4.42 -18.39 13.11
CA GLY A 271 3.13 -18.13 13.72
C GLY A 271 3.07 -16.87 14.61
N GLN A 272 4.16 -16.12 14.72
CA GLN A 272 4.13 -14.85 15.45
C GLN A 272 3.21 -13.85 14.73
N LEU A 273 2.25 -13.27 15.45
CA LEU A 273 1.39 -12.20 14.96
C LEU A 273 2.22 -10.95 14.68
N ILE A 274 2.04 -10.36 13.51
CA ILE A 274 2.58 -9.06 13.13
C ILE A 274 1.42 -8.07 13.13
N VAL A 275 1.55 -7.00 13.92
CA VAL A 275 0.64 -5.87 13.91
C VAL A 275 1.26 -4.74 13.10
N SER A 276 0.52 -4.21 12.14
CA SER A 276 0.96 -3.08 11.33
C SER A 276 1.23 -1.84 12.21
N PRO A 277 2.28 -1.05 11.94
CA PRO A 277 2.55 0.19 12.68
C PRO A 277 1.41 1.22 12.60
N VAL A 278 0.54 1.13 11.58
CA VAL A 278 -0.61 2.05 11.41
C VAL A 278 -1.88 1.57 12.08
N ALA A 279 -1.89 0.34 12.62
CA ALA A 279 -3.06 -0.20 13.27
C ALA A 279 -3.28 0.48 14.64
N ASP A 280 -4.52 0.90 14.90
CA ASP A 280 -4.90 1.41 16.23
C ASP A 280 -5.07 0.24 17.20
N GLN A 281 -4.08 0.07 18.09
CA GLN A 281 -4.05 -1.05 19.03
C GLN A 281 -5.30 -1.13 19.93
N ARG A 282 -5.87 0.02 20.30
CA ARG A 282 -7.09 0.06 21.10
C ARG A 282 -8.27 -0.52 20.33
N SER A 283 -8.41 -0.17 19.05
CA SER A 283 -9.43 -0.74 18.17
C SER A 283 -9.23 -2.24 18.00
N LEU A 284 -8.00 -2.70 17.75
CA LEU A 284 -7.68 -4.13 17.62
C LEU A 284 -8.12 -4.92 18.87
N LYS A 285 -7.83 -4.38 20.07
CA LYS A 285 -8.24 -5.00 21.34
C LYS A 285 -9.77 -5.10 21.47
N HIS A 286 -10.49 -4.03 21.09
CA HIS A 286 -11.98 -4.06 21.06
C HIS A 286 -12.53 -5.01 20.01
N MET A 287 -11.78 -5.29 18.96
CA MET A 287 -12.10 -6.26 17.91
C MET A 287 -11.68 -7.70 18.26
N GLY A 288 -11.22 -7.93 19.49
CA GLY A 288 -10.85 -9.26 19.99
C GLY A 288 -9.48 -9.75 19.53
N VAL A 289 -8.60 -8.84 19.07
CA VAL A 289 -7.21 -9.17 18.73
C VAL A 289 -6.31 -8.64 19.83
N GLU A 290 -5.70 -9.57 20.57
CA GLU A 290 -4.71 -9.22 21.60
C GLU A 290 -3.43 -8.73 20.94
N THR A 291 -2.95 -7.57 21.35
CA THR A 291 -1.74 -6.94 20.82
C THR A 291 -0.65 -6.77 21.87
N GLU A 292 -0.98 -6.98 23.14
CA GLU A 292 -0.03 -6.94 24.23
C GLU A 292 0.68 -8.31 24.37
N GLY A 293 1.99 -8.33 24.23
CA GLY A 293 2.76 -9.54 24.31
C GLY A 293 3.05 -10.20 22.94
N ARG A 294 3.61 -11.41 22.98
CA ARG A 294 3.92 -12.20 21.78
C ARG A 294 2.81 -13.21 21.51
N VAL A 295 1.82 -12.80 20.72
CA VAL A 295 0.78 -13.73 20.26
C VAL A 295 1.36 -14.64 19.19
N ASN A 296 1.37 -15.95 19.45
CA ASN A 296 1.80 -16.95 18.50
C ASN A 296 0.67 -17.95 18.22
N VAL A 297 0.29 -18.06 16.95
CA VAL A 297 -0.85 -18.87 16.48
C VAL A 297 -0.44 -20.25 15.96
N GLY A 298 0.80 -20.66 16.23
CA GLY A 298 1.39 -21.91 15.74
C GLY A 298 1.97 -21.79 14.33
N THR A 299 2.84 -22.70 13.99
CA THR A 299 3.58 -22.71 12.70
C THR A 299 2.64 -22.94 11.53
N PHE A 300 3.02 -22.38 10.39
CA PHE A 300 2.32 -22.58 9.12
C PHE A 300 3.01 -23.67 8.28
N SER A 301 2.25 -24.34 7.42
CA SER A 301 2.76 -25.29 6.45
C SER A 301 3.72 -24.64 5.46
N GLN A 302 4.53 -25.43 4.76
CA GLN A 302 5.43 -24.91 3.73
C GLN A 302 4.65 -24.23 2.60
N GLY A 303 3.47 -24.73 2.23
CA GLY A 303 2.60 -24.13 1.22
C GLY A 303 2.05 -22.79 1.66
N GLN A 304 1.55 -22.68 2.91
CA GLN A 304 1.03 -21.43 3.46
C GLN A 304 2.11 -20.34 3.58
N ARG A 305 3.36 -20.71 3.90
CA ARG A 305 4.44 -19.73 4.11
C ARG A 305 4.72 -18.87 2.88
N ARG A 306 4.69 -19.44 1.67
CA ARG A 306 4.89 -18.68 0.43
C ARG A 306 3.82 -17.61 0.21
N TYR A 307 2.57 -17.90 0.59
CA TYR A 307 1.47 -16.95 0.51
C TYR A 307 1.56 -15.91 1.62
N LEU A 308 2.00 -16.28 2.82
CA LEU A 308 2.28 -15.34 3.90
C LEU A 308 3.45 -14.41 3.55
N ASP A 309 4.49 -14.90 2.87
CA ASP A 309 5.56 -14.05 2.35
C ASP A 309 4.99 -12.99 1.40
N PHE A 310 4.09 -13.42 0.47
CA PHE A 310 3.41 -12.47 -0.41
C PHE A 310 2.59 -11.45 0.38
N HIS A 311 1.81 -11.90 1.37
CA HIS A 311 0.96 -11.02 2.19
C HIS A 311 1.79 -9.97 2.93
N ARG A 312 2.88 -10.37 3.58
CA ARG A 312 3.79 -9.43 4.25
C ARG A 312 4.40 -8.43 3.28
N GLU A 313 4.74 -8.89 2.09
CA GLU A 313 5.38 -8.08 1.06
C GLU A 313 4.44 -7.13 0.34
N ASN A 314 3.17 -7.49 0.19
CA ASN A 314 2.27 -6.79 -0.73
C ASN A 314 0.97 -6.28 -0.09
N VAL A 315 0.56 -6.82 1.06
CA VAL A 315 -0.70 -6.46 1.72
C VAL A 315 -0.47 -5.75 3.04
N LEU A 316 0.42 -6.28 3.90
CA LEU A 316 0.71 -5.69 5.21
C LEU A 316 1.13 -4.22 5.07
N ARG A 317 0.46 -3.34 5.80
CA ARG A 317 0.75 -1.90 5.80
C ARG A 317 2.01 -1.63 6.62
N MET A 318 2.98 -0.92 6.02
CA MET A 318 4.29 -0.67 6.60
C MET A 318 4.58 0.81 6.86
N ALA A 319 3.57 1.68 6.72
CA ALA A 319 3.73 3.10 6.99
C ALA A 319 4.23 3.34 8.43
N ARG A 320 5.09 4.32 8.60
CA ARG A 320 5.55 4.71 9.93
C ARG A 320 4.38 5.34 10.68
N GLY A 321 3.98 4.76 11.80
CA GLY A 321 2.96 5.33 12.67
C GLY A 321 3.35 6.75 13.08
N VAL A 322 2.38 7.65 13.14
CA VAL A 322 2.58 9.00 13.70
C VAL A 322 3.05 8.82 15.13
N VAL A 323 4.32 9.14 15.40
CA VAL A 323 4.88 9.15 16.75
C VAL A 323 4.07 10.16 17.56
N ARG A 324 3.19 9.68 18.44
CA ARG A 324 2.58 10.55 19.46
C ARG A 324 3.72 11.07 20.31
N ARG A 325 4.05 12.34 20.21
CA ARG A 325 4.65 13.04 21.35
C ARG A 325 3.57 13.06 22.42
N GLU A 326 3.70 12.20 23.40
CA GLU A 326 2.99 12.38 24.66
C GLU A 326 3.40 13.77 25.15
N SER A 327 2.44 14.68 25.18
CA SER A 327 2.58 15.95 25.87
C SER A 327 2.75 15.58 27.34
N GLU A 328 3.98 15.71 27.84
CA GLU A 328 4.22 15.79 29.27
C GLU A 328 3.35 16.92 29.81
N ALA A 329 2.36 16.54 30.61
CA ALA A 329 1.62 17.43 31.49
C ALA A 329 2.15 17.25 32.91
#